data_c23a5a3681d3757210205af491041bc2
#
_entry.id   c23a5a3681d3757210205af491041bc2
#
_cell.length_a   1.000
_cell.length_b   1.000
_cell.length_c   1.000
_cell.angle_alpha   90.00
_cell.angle_beta   90.00
_cell.angle_gamma   90.00
#
_symmetry.space_group_name_H-M   'P 1'
#
loop_
_entity.id
_entity.type
_entity.pdbx_description
1 polymer ?
#
loop_
_entity_poly.entity_id
_entity_poly.type
_entity_poly.pdbx_seq_one_letter_code
_entity_poly.pdbx_strand_id
1 'polypeptide(L)'
;VALREYHPLTCLISIKEREVGGRFLALLDDVKGELAAIENDSPAAKMAQASTMMRFGGGLRPMNNQAVIRAQFDSLQAATWLQGTIAAYFQKEATVSRIARQTPNGTVQRYGLLVERGATALALQAGLLDRRMRLVKGLSADIVGGNIAQIKAAWRGAFLARGAISDPGKASYLEIICPSHETALALQGAARRLGISAKARQLRSSERVTLRDPDAIERMLILMGAPHSAREWTGKRSDGEARGKANRLANFDDANMRRSAKAAAEASEKVRRAFEILGDDMPENLKVAGRLRLDHADASLEELGRLAEPPITKDAIAGRIRRLLQLADKTEKARRQS
;
A
#
# COMPACT_ATOMS: atom_id res chain seq x y z
N VAL A 1 6.95 -40.52 16.43
CA VAL A 1 7.69 -39.50 15.67
C VAL A 1 7.27 -38.16 16.19
N ALA A 2 8.16 -37.48 16.92
CA ALA A 2 7.89 -36.23 17.63
C ALA A 2 7.47 -35.12 16.65
N LEU A 3 6.24 -34.68 16.75
CA LEU A 3 5.75 -33.44 16.15
C LEU A 3 6.38 -32.29 16.93
N ARG A 4 7.45 -31.68 16.37
CA ARG A 4 7.97 -30.41 16.88
C ARG A 4 6.84 -29.39 16.94
N GLU A 5 6.63 -28.84 18.11
CA GLU A 5 5.71 -27.73 18.36
C GLU A 5 6.14 -26.53 17.51
N TYR A 6 5.44 -26.36 16.40
CA TYR A 6 5.51 -25.15 15.60
C TYR A 6 4.57 -24.13 16.26
N HIS A 7 5.13 -23.14 16.93
CA HIS A 7 4.39 -21.99 17.49
C HIS A 7 4.13 -20.95 16.40
N PRO A 8 2.99 -20.99 15.67
CA PRO A 8 2.65 -19.92 14.73
C PRO A 8 1.80 -18.81 15.35
N LEU A 9 1.62 -18.82 16.68
CA LEU A 9 0.76 -17.84 17.35
C LEU A 9 1.43 -16.48 17.60
N THR A 10 2.75 -16.36 17.48
CA THR A 10 3.49 -15.12 17.72
C THR A 10 3.72 -14.30 16.45
N CYS A 11 3.46 -14.82 15.27
CA CYS A 11 3.72 -14.12 14.01
C CYS A 11 2.52 -13.32 13.44
N LEU A 12 1.42 -13.23 14.19
CA LEU A 12 0.20 -12.49 13.80
C LEU A 12 0.25 -11.00 14.17
N ILE A 13 1.36 -10.51 14.73
CA ILE A 13 1.49 -9.13 15.16
C ILE A 13 2.57 -8.46 14.36
N SER A 14 2.29 -8.10 13.13
CA SER A 14 2.90 -6.95 12.48
C SER A 14 2.27 -6.60 11.14
N ILE A 15 0.96 -6.60 11.04
CA ILE A 15 0.33 -5.50 10.32
C ILE A 15 0.37 -4.39 11.37
N LYS A 16 1.25 -3.43 11.21
CA LYS A 16 1.15 -2.18 11.96
C LYS A 16 -0.24 -1.65 11.65
N GLU A 17 -1.16 -1.83 12.61
CA GLU A 17 -2.34 -1.00 12.75
C GLU A 17 -1.80 0.43 12.99
N ARG A 18 -1.45 1.10 11.90
CA ARG A 18 -1.42 2.56 11.92
C ARG A 18 -2.88 2.96 11.89
N GLU A 19 -3.34 3.42 13.03
CA GLU A 19 -4.55 4.21 13.13
C GLU A 19 -4.56 5.27 12.03
N VAL A 20 -5.36 5.04 11.02
CA VAL A 20 -5.92 6.05 10.16
C VAL A 20 -7.38 5.66 10.01
N GLY A 21 -8.19 6.29 10.87
CA GLY A 21 -9.64 6.39 10.92
C GLY A 21 -10.49 5.35 10.18
N GLY A 22 -11.53 4.88 10.84
CA GLY A 22 -12.69 4.06 10.46
C GLY A 22 -13.02 3.68 8.99
N ARG A 23 -12.33 4.24 8.03
CA ARG A 23 -12.51 4.04 6.58
C ARG A 23 -11.68 2.90 5.99
N PHE A 24 -10.57 2.51 6.64
CA PHE A 24 -9.67 1.45 6.13
C PHE A 24 -10.26 0.05 6.33
N LEU A 25 -10.92 -0.17 7.46
CA LEU A 25 -11.62 -1.43 7.74
C LEU A 25 -12.82 -1.63 6.80
N ALA A 26 -13.51 -0.54 6.42
CA ALA A 26 -14.70 -0.60 5.59
C ALA A 26 -14.43 -1.25 4.21
N LEU A 27 -13.40 -0.83 3.48
CA LEU A 27 -13.13 -1.39 2.13
C LEU A 27 -12.74 -2.87 2.17
N LEU A 28 -11.90 -3.28 3.14
CA LEU A 28 -11.53 -4.70 3.27
C LEU A 28 -12.76 -5.55 3.64
N ASP A 29 -13.61 -5.03 4.52
CA ASP A 29 -14.85 -5.69 4.92
C ASP A 29 -15.84 -5.77 3.76
N ASP A 30 -15.95 -4.71 2.94
CA ASP A 30 -16.78 -4.69 1.72
C ASP A 30 -16.30 -5.74 0.71
N VAL A 31 -14.99 -5.79 0.42
CA VAL A 31 -14.41 -6.81 -0.46
C VAL A 31 -14.70 -8.22 0.08
N LYS A 32 -14.46 -8.48 1.36
CA LYS A 32 -14.71 -9.80 1.95
C LYS A 32 -16.19 -10.14 1.99
N GLY A 33 -17.05 -9.15 2.23
CA GLY A 33 -18.52 -9.31 2.16
C GLY A 33 -18.98 -9.73 0.78
N GLU A 34 -18.53 -9.00 -0.28
CA GLU A 34 -18.87 -9.31 -1.66
C GLU A 34 -18.38 -10.72 -2.07
N LEU A 35 -17.14 -11.08 -1.69
CA LEU A 35 -16.57 -12.39 -1.97
C LEU A 35 -17.27 -13.54 -1.24
N ALA A 36 -17.74 -13.32 -0.02
CA ALA A 36 -18.45 -14.33 0.76
C ALA A 36 -19.91 -14.51 0.32
N ALA A 37 -20.49 -13.56 -0.40
CA ALA A 37 -21.85 -13.61 -0.92
C ALA A 37 -22.00 -14.38 -2.23
N ILE A 38 -20.91 -14.92 -2.80
CA ILE A 38 -20.96 -15.63 -4.08
C ILE A 38 -21.61 -17.01 -3.91
N GLU A 39 -22.76 -17.20 -4.53
CA GLU A 39 -23.53 -18.44 -4.46
C GLU A 39 -23.45 -19.33 -5.73
N ASN A 40 -23.27 -18.71 -6.90
CA ASN A 40 -23.40 -19.36 -8.21
C ASN A 40 -22.14 -20.09 -8.69
N ASP A 41 -21.30 -20.58 -7.79
CA ASP A 41 -20.09 -21.35 -8.13
C ASP A 41 -20.42 -22.85 -8.26
N SER A 42 -19.64 -23.52 -9.12
CA SER A 42 -19.70 -24.99 -9.24
C SER A 42 -19.29 -25.68 -7.93
N PRO A 43 -19.78 -26.90 -7.65
CA PRO A 43 -19.35 -27.65 -6.47
C PRO A 43 -17.81 -27.78 -6.33
N ALA A 44 -17.13 -28.03 -7.44
CA ALA A 44 -15.66 -28.11 -7.46
C ALA A 44 -14.97 -26.79 -7.08
N ALA A 45 -15.52 -25.64 -7.51
CA ALA A 45 -15.02 -24.32 -7.12
C ALA A 45 -15.28 -24.03 -5.63
N LYS A 46 -16.46 -24.35 -5.11
CA LYS A 46 -16.79 -24.21 -3.68
C LYS A 46 -15.88 -25.08 -2.81
N MET A 47 -15.62 -26.31 -3.21
CA MET A 47 -14.68 -27.20 -2.51
C MET A 47 -13.25 -26.66 -2.54
N ALA A 48 -12.79 -26.12 -3.67
CA ALA A 48 -11.45 -25.48 -3.79
C ALA A 48 -11.33 -24.26 -2.88
N GLN A 49 -12.37 -23.42 -2.82
CA GLN A 49 -12.40 -22.28 -1.90
C GLN A 49 -12.36 -22.73 -0.44
N ALA A 50 -13.19 -23.70 -0.04
CA ALA A 50 -13.26 -24.23 1.32
C ALA A 50 -11.93 -24.85 1.75
N SER A 51 -11.33 -25.70 0.90
CA SER A 51 -10.01 -26.29 1.11
C SER A 51 -8.94 -25.23 1.39
N THR A 52 -8.91 -24.18 0.56
CA THR A 52 -7.97 -23.09 0.69
C THR A 52 -8.24 -22.26 1.95
N MET A 53 -9.51 -21.95 2.27
CA MET A 53 -9.87 -21.24 3.50
C MET A 53 -9.45 -22.02 4.75
N MET A 54 -9.66 -23.33 4.81
CA MET A 54 -9.22 -24.17 5.91
C MET A 54 -7.70 -24.13 6.06
N ARG A 55 -6.96 -24.27 4.97
CA ARG A 55 -5.49 -24.27 4.96
C ARG A 55 -4.90 -22.94 5.43
N PHE A 56 -5.38 -21.82 4.87
CA PHE A 56 -4.89 -20.48 5.21
C PHE A 56 -5.39 -20.01 6.59
N GLY A 57 -6.57 -20.45 7.01
CA GLY A 57 -7.13 -20.12 8.31
C GLY A 57 -6.44 -20.79 9.49
N GLY A 58 -5.74 -21.93 9.28
CA GLY A 58 -5.06 -22.67 10.35
C GLY A 58 -4.79 -24.13 10.05
N GLY A 59 -5.73 -24.85 9.46
CA GLY A 59 -5.57 -26.23 8.99
C GLY A 59 -5.80 -27.31 10.05
N LEU A 60 -5.28 -28.50 9.76
CA LEU A 60 -5.35 -29.65 10.65
C LEU A 60 -4.38 -29.48 11.83
N ARG A 61 -4.88 -29.72 13.04
CA ARG A 61 -4.11 -29.55 14.29
C ARG A 61 -4.42 -30.69 15.27
N PRO A 62 -3.44 -31.09 16.08
CA PRO A 62 -3.71 -31.97 17.23
C PRO A 62 -4.40 -31.16 18.34
N MET A 63 -5.42 -31.73 18.95
CA MET A 63 -6.11 -31.19 20.13
C MET A 63 -6.63 -32.37 20.94
N ASN A 64 -6.29 -32.46 22.25
CA ASN A 64 -6.71 -33.52 23.14
C ASN A 64 -6.52 -34.93 22.55
N ASN A 65 -5.35 -35.19 21.99
CA ASN A 65 -4.96 -36.45 21.32
C ASN A 65 -5.81 -36.85 20.09
N GLN A 66 -6.60 -35.89 19.54
CA GLN A 66 -7.38 -36.06 18.32
C GLN A 66 -6.99 -35.02 17.29
N ALA A 67 -7.15 -35.37 16.01
CA ALA A 67 -6.97 -34.43 14.92
C ALA A 67 -8.24 -33.59 14.77
N VAL A 68 -8.09 -32.26 14.76
CA VAL A 68 -9.17 -31.29 14.52
C VAL A 68 -8.80 -30.35 13.39
N ILE A 69 -9.79 -29.82 12.65
CA ILE A 69 -9.56 -28.70 11.77
C ILE A 69 -9.95 -27.44 12.52
N ARG A 70 -8.97 -26.52 12.63
CA ARG A 70 -9.15 -25.22 13.26
C ARG A 70 -8.79 -24.14 12.28
N ALA A 71 -9.69 -23.17 12.06
CA ALA A 71 -9.44 -22.01 11.24
C ALA A 71 -9.90 -20.72 11.95
N GLN A 72 -9.29 -19.59 11.64
CA GLN A 72 -9.66 -18.27 12.19
C GLN A 72 -9.77 -17.25 11.08
N PHE A 73 -10.80 -16.43 11.14
CA PHE A 73 -11.15 -15.39 10.17
C PHE A 73 -11.38 -14.05 10.89
N ASP A 74 -11.23 -12.96 10.14
CA ASP A 74 -11.60 -11.62 10.58
C ASP A 74 -13.07 -11.27 10.23
N SER A 75 -13.69 -12.01 9.30
CA SER A 75 -15.07 -11.85 8.86
C SER A 75 -15.96 -12.99 9.35
N LEU A 76 -17.11 -12.66 9.96
CA LEU A 76 -18.14 -13.62 10.32
C LEU A 76 -18.72 -14.30 9.09
N GLN A 77 -18.97 -13.53 8.02
CA GLN A 77 -19.53 -14.05 6.76
C GLN A 77 -18.63 -15.13 6.16
N ALA A 78 -17.29 -14.91 6.16
CA ALA A 78 -16.33 -15.91 5.70
C ALA A 78 -16.38 -17.19 6.53
N ALA A 79 -16.46 -17.08 7.87
CA ALA A 79 -16.56 -18.24 8.76
C ALA A 79 -17.88 -19.01 8.56
N THR A 80 -19.01 -18.30 8.45
CA THR A 80 -20.35 -18.89 8.21
C THR A 80 -20.43 -19.54 6.83
N TRP A 81 -19.88 -18.88 5.80
CA TRP A 81 -19.81 -19.47 4.46
C TRP A 81 -19.05 -20.80 4.48
N LEU A 82 -17.90 -20.84 5.15
CA LEU A 82 -17.11 -22.08 5.26
C LEU A 82 -17.86 -23.15 6.06
N GLN A 83 -18.54 -22.79 7.15
CA GLN A 83 -19.36 -23.70 7.95
C GLN A 83 -20.44 -24.36 7.07
N GLY A 84 -21.22 -23.55 6.34
CA GLY A 84 -22.28 -24.05 5.45
C GLY A 84 -21.72 -24.94 4.33
N THR A 85 -20.57 -24.57 3.76
CA THR A 85 -19.92 -25.36 2.70
C THR A 85 -19.39 -26.69 3.24
N ILE A 86 -18.84 -26.73 4.45
CA ILE A 86 -18.41 -27.97 5.10
C ILE A 86 -19.60 -28.90 5.32
N ALA A 87 -20.73 -28.38 5.79
CA ALA A 87 -21.96 -29.19 5.96
C ALA A 87 -22.48 -29.71 4.63
N ALA A 88 -22.61 -28.87 3.62
CA ALA A 88 -23.24 -29.20 2.33
C ALA A 88 -22.40 -30.15 1.47
N TYR A 89 -21.09 -29.95 1.40
CA TYR A 89 -20.22 -30.67 0.45
C TYR A 89 -19.32 -31.74 1.08
N PHE A 90 -19.06 -31.63 2.37
CA PHE A 90 -18.21 -32.61 3.07
C PHE A 90 -18.95 -33.42 4.12
N GLN A 91 -20.23 -33.10 4.37
CA GLN A 91 -21.11 -33.79 5.33
C GLN A 91 -20.48 -33.89 6.73
N LYS A 92 -19.88 -32.79 7.16
CA LYS A 92 -19.27 -32.64 8.48
C LYS A 92 -19.84 -31.43 9.22
N GLU A 93 -19.88 -31.54 10.52
CA GLU A 93 -20.30 -30.46 11.39
C GLU A 93 -19.10 -29.57 11.75
N ALA A 94 -19.30 -28.26 11.69
CA ALA A 94 -18.35 -27.27 12.10
C ALA A 94 -19.01 -26.28 13.06
N THR A 95 -18.29 -25.89 14.12
CA THR A 95 -18.76 -24.89 15.08
C THR A 95 -18.04 -23.59 14.81
N VAL A 96 -18.81 -22.48 14.72
CA VAL A 96 -18.28 -21.12 14.64
C VAL A 96 -18.39 -20.44 16.01
N SER A 97 -17.30 -19.86 16.48
CA SER A 97 -17.24 -19.13 17.75
C SER A 97 -16.63 -17.76 17.56
N ARG A 98 -17.08 -16.79 18.36
CA ARG A 98 -16.51 -15.45 18.41
C ARG A 98 -15.36 -15.41 19.41
N ILE A 99 -14.20 -14.92 18.97
CA ILE A 99 -12.99 -14.80 19.77
C ILE A 99 -12.66 -13.31 19.87
N ALA A 100 -12.77 -12.74 21.07
CA ALA A 100 -12.31 -11.38 21.35
C ALA A 100 -10.89 -11.45 21.91
N ARG A 101 -9.97 -10.65 21.34
CA ARG A 101 -8.60 -10.52 21.82
C ARG A 101 -8.31 -9.06 22.18
N GLN A 102 -7.86 -8.83 23.39
CA GLN A 102 -7.35 -7.52 23.78
C GLN A 102 -5.99 -7.29 23.14
N THR A 103 -5.82 -6.12 22.51
CA THR A 103 -4.55 -5.63 21.97
C THR A 103 -4.28 -4.25 22.55
N PRO A 104 -3.04 -3.73 22.49
CA PRO A 104 -2.73 -2.36 22.93
C PRO A 104 -3.59 -1.28 22.24
N ASN A 105 -4.12 -1.58 21.06
CA ASN A 105 -4.91 -0.64 20.23
C ASN A 105 -6.43 -0.92 20.31
N GLY A 106 -6.89 -1.73 21.28
CA GLY A 106 -8.31 -2.05 21.46
C GLY A 106 -8.63 -3.54 21.32
N THR A 107 -9.93 -3.88 21.31
CA THR A 107 -10.40 -5.25 21.18
C THR A 107 -10.53 -5.64 19.71
N VAL A 108 -9.73 -6.62 19.27
CA VAL A 108 -9.85 -7.21 17.93
C VAL A 108 -10.76 -8.44 18.01
N GLN A 109 -11.79 -8.46 17.15
CA GLN A 109 -12.68 -9.61 17.03
C GLN A 109 -12.18 -10.55 15.93
N ARG A 110 -12.27 -11.84 16.20
CA ARG A 110 -11.99 -12.92 15.26
C ARG A 110 -13.09 -13.97 15.35
N TYR A 111 -13.23 -14.75 14.31
CA TYR A 111 -14.20 -15.85 14.23
C TYR A 111 -13.44 -17.15 14.06
N GLY A 112 -13.54 -18.02 15.05
CA GLY A 112 -12.95 -19.35 15.04
C GLY A 112 -13.92 -20.36 14.45
N LEU A 113 -13.43 -21.22 13.55
CA LEU A 113 -14.15 -22.39 13.07
C LEU A 113 -13.43 -23.65 13.56
N LEU A 114 -14.18 -24.58 14.10
CA LEU A 114 -13.68 -25.84 14.64
C LEU A 114 -14.49 -27.00 14.08
N VAL A 115 -13.77 -28.03 13.56
CA VAL A 115 -14.32 -29.34 13.23
C VAL A 115 -13.61 -30.37 14.09
N GLU A 116 -14.36 -31.00 15.00
CA GLU A 116 -13.81 -32.03 15.90
C GLU A 116 -14.03 -33.44 15.33
N ARG A 117 -15.30 -33.76 15.04
CA ARG A 117 -15.66 -35.10 14.54
C ARG A 117 -15.40 -35.21 13.02
N GLY A 118 -14.66 -36.26 12.64
CA GLY A 118 -14.38 -36.52 11.24
C GLY A 118 -13.39 -35.56 10.58
N ALA A 119 -12.61 -34.82 11.37
CA ALA A 119 -11.63 -33.87 10.87
C ALA A 119 -10.57 -34.50 9.94
N THR A 120 -10.14 -35.72 10.24
CA THR A 120 -9.19 -36.45 9.39
C THR A 120 -9.80 -36.78 8.02
N ALA A 121 -11.06 -37.28 7.99
CA ALA A 121 -11.76 -37.54 6.75
C ALA A 121 -11.98 -36.26 5.93
N LEU A 122 -12.40 -35.16 6.59
CA LEU A 122 -12.50 -33.85 5.96
C LEU A 122 -11.16 -33.36 5.41
N ALA A 123 -10.08 -33.54 6.17
CA ALA A 123 -8.72 -33.13 5.73
C ALA A 123 -8.28 -33.92 4.49
N LEU A 124 -8.62 -35.20 4.39
CA LEU A 124 -8.37 -36.00 3.20
C LEU A 124 -9.20 -35.56 2.00
N GLN A 125 -10.50 -35.37 2.17
CA GLN A 125 -11.40 -34.89 1.12
C GLN A 125 -11.06 -33.49 0.63
N ALA A 126 -10.64 -32.59 1.53
CA ALA A 126 -10.23 -31.24 1.20
C ALA A 126 -8.77 -31.13 0.72
N GLY A 127 -8.05 -32.25 0.60
CA GLY A 127 -6.64 -32.25 0.15
C GLY A 127 -5.66 -31.57 1.12
N LEU A 128 -6.01 -31.51 2.40
CA LEU A 128 -5.06 -31.12 3.46
C LEU A 128 -4.12 -32.27 3.81
N LEU A 129 -4.62 -33.50 3.66
CA LEU A 129 -3.86 -34.74 3.74
C LEU A 129 -3.79 -35.42 2.37
N ASP A 130 -2.70 -36.14 2.08
CA ASP A 130 -2.61 -37.05 0.94
C ASP A 130 -3.18 -38.43 1.29
N ARG A 131 -3.29 -39.30 0.28
CA ARG A 131 -3.77 -40.68 0.47
C ARG A 131 -2.91 -41.53 1.44
N ARG A 132 -1.71 -41.06 1.75
CA ARG A 132 -0.81 -41.70 2.72
C ARG A 132 -0.88 -41.03 4.08
N MET A 133 -1.93 -40.22 4.34
CA MET A 133 -2.18 -39.50 5.59
C MET A 133 -1.07 -38.50 5.96
N ARG A 134 -0.30 -38.01 4.99
CA ARG A 134 0.73 -36.98 5.20
C ARG A 134 0.15 -35.60 4.89
N LEU A 135 0.57 -34.60 5.65
CA LEU A 135 0.20 -33.20 5.39
C LEU A 135 0.70 -32.77 4.00
N VAL A 136 -0.21 -32.31 3.17
CA VAL A 136 0.12 -31.73 1.87
C VAL A 136 0.76 -30.36 2.10
N LYS A 137 1.98 -30.18 1.58
CA LYS A 137 2.71 -28.91 1.63
C LYS A 137 2.23 -27.95 0.60
N GLY A 138 1.65 -27.07 0.45
CA GLY A 138 1.15 -26.27 -0.68
C GLY A 138 -0.35 -26.41 -0.86
N LEU A 139 -0.85 -26.15 -2.04
CA LEU A 139 -2.24 -26.40 -2.43
C LEU A 139 -2.41 -27.85 -2.88
N SER A 140 -3.63 -28.39 -2.77
CA SER A 140 -3.90 -29.74 -3.24
C SER A 140 -3.69 -29.87 -4.76
N ALA A 141 -3.40 -31.09 -5.23
CA ALA A 141 -3.21 -31.36 -6.66
C ALA A 141 -4.46 -30.99 -7.50
N ASP A 142 -5.64 -31.19 -6.94
CA ASP A 142 -6.92 -30.85 -7.59
C ASP A 142 -7.10 -29.33 -7.79
N ILE A 143 -6.50 -28.52 -6.95
CA ILE A 143 -6.49 -27.06 -7.11
C ILE A 143 -5.39 -26.65 -8.09
N VAL A 144 -4.18 -27.17 -7.93
CA VAL A 144 -3.03 -26.81 -8.80
C VAL A 144 -3.29 -27.21 -10.25
N GLY A 145 -3.83 -28.42 -10.48
CA GLY A 145 -4.23 -28.94 -11.80
C GLY A 145 -5.64 -28.54 -12.23
N GLY A 146 -6.42 -27.89 -11.36
CA GLY A 146 -7.81 -27.56 -11.55
C GLY A 146 -8.08 -26.59 -12.69
N ASN A 147 -9.35 -26.41 -13.00
CA ASN A 147 -9.79 -25.45 -14.02
C ASN A 147 -9.73 -23.99 -13.50
N ILE A 148 -9.95 -23.03 -14.39
CA ILE A 148 -9.89 -21.59 -14.07
C ILE A 148 -10.86 -21.20 -12.94
N ALA A 149 -12.06 -21.81 -12.88
CA ALA A 149 -13.03 -21.52 -11.80
C ALA A 149 -12.51 -21.98 -10.43
N GLN A 150 -11.91 -23.17 -10.34
CA GLN A 150 -11.29 -23.66 -9.11
C GLN A 150 -10.10 -22.77 -8.66
N ILE A 151 -9.29 -22.29 -9.60
CA ILE A 151 -8.18 -21.39 -9.31
C ILE A 151 -8.65 -20.04 -8.77
N LYS A 152 -9.68 -19.44 -9.41
CA LYS A 152 -10.32 -18.21 -8.93
C LYS A 152 -10.86 -18.38 -7.52
N ALA A 153 -11.55 -19.49 -7.27
CA ALA A 153 -12.12 -19.84 -5.98
C ALA A 153 -11.03 -20.08 -4.91
N ALA A 154 -9.92 -20.70 -5.27
CA ALA A 154 -8.79 -20.89 -4.36
C ALA A 154 -8.15 -19.54 -3.97
N TRP A 155 -7.95 -18.63 -4.92
CA TRP A 155 -7.48 -17.25 -4.63
C TRP A 155 -8.45 -16.51 -3.72
N ARG A 156 -9.75 -16.59 -3.99
CA ARG A 156 -10.80 -16.03 -3.14
C ARG A 156 -10.74 -16.59 -1.72
N GLY A 157 -10.63 -17.91 -1.58
CA GLY A 157 -10.50 -18.57 -0.28
C GLY A 157 -9.25 -18.12 0.50
N ALA A 158 -8.11 -17.99 -0.17
CA ALA A 158 -6.89 -17.49 0.45
C ALA A 158 -7.04 -16.02 0.92
N PHE A 159 -7.69 -15.18 0.08
CA PHE A 159 -7.95 -13.78 0.42
C PHE A 159 -8.95 -13.65 1.58
N LEU A 160 -10.05 -14.36 1.57
CA LEU A 160 -11.01 -14.39 2.68
C LEU A 160 -10.38 -14.79 4.00
N ALA A 161 -9.43 -15.74 3.97
CA ALA A 161 -8.74 -16.20 5.18
C ALA A 161 -7.65 -15.25 5.67
N ARG A 162 -6.79 -14.73 4.78
CA ARG A 162 -5.56 -14.02 5.15
C ARG A 162 -5.20 -12.87 4.20
N GLY A 163 -6.15 -12.40 3.43
CA GLY A 163 -5.95 -11.30 2.48
C GLY A 163 -6.00 -9.94 3.15
N ALA A 164 -5.24 -9.02 2.59
CA ALA A 164 -5.28 -7.58 2.88
C ALA A 164 -5.13 -6.79 1.58
N ILE A 165 -5.71 -5.61 1.55
CA ILE A 165 -5.60 -4.67 0.43
C ILE A 165 -5.26 -3.28 0.96
N SER A 166 -4.48 -2.52 0.19
CA SER A 166 -4.12 -1.15 0.56
C SER A 166 -5.28 -0.19 0.42
N ASP A 167 -5.22 0.86 1.21
CA ASP A 167 -6.07 2.03 1.08
C ASP A 167 -5.84 2.71 -0.28
N PRO A 168 -6.89 3.11 -1.00
CA PRO A 168 -6.76 3.91 -2.20
C PRO A 168 -6.05 5.24 -1.92
N GLY A 169 -5.10 5.61 -2.78
CA GLY A 169 -4.32 6.86 -2.64
C GLY A 169 -2.99 6.74 -1.90
N LYS A 170 -2.65 5.52 -1.44
CA LYS A 170 -1.31 5.15 -0.95
C LYS A 170 -0.65 4.17 -1.91
N ALA A 171 0.55 3.67 -1.56
CA ALA A 171 1.21 2.63 -2.34
C ALA A 171 0.29 1.41 -2.49
N SER A 172 -0.11 1.09 -3.72
CA SER A 172 -1.04 0.01 -4.02
C SER A 172 -0.45 -1.35 -3.67
N TYR A 173 -1.19 -2.17 -2.94
CA TYR A 173 -0.89 -3.59 -2.74
C TYR A 173 -2.15 -4.40 -2.47
N LEU A 174 -2.14 -5.64 -2.94
CA LEU A 174 -2.96 -6.74 -2.46
C LEU A 174 -2.00 -7.81 -1.95
N GLU A 175 -2.21 -8.27 -0.73
CA GLU A 175 -1.30 -9.20 -0.06
C GLU A 175 -2.07 -10.36 0.58
N ILE A 176 -1.51 -11.55 0.51
CA ILE A 176 -2.01 -12.74 1.20
C ILE A 176 -0.88 -13.34 2.02
N ILE A 177 -1.10 -13.50 3.34
CA ILE A 177 -0.18 -14.20 4.23
C ILE A 177 -0.37 -15.70 4.04
N CYS A 178 0.70 -16.40 3.72
CA CYS A 178 0.70 -17.82 3.43
C CYS A 178 1.21 -18.65 4.63
N PRO A 179 0.65 -19.84 4.88
CA PRO A 179 1.07 -20.68 5.99
C PRO A 179 2.45 -21.32 5.79
N SER A 180 2.92 -21.44 4.55
CA SER A 180 4.25 -21.99 4.22
C SER A 180 4.77 -21.43 2.89
N HIS A 181 6.06 -21.64 2.63
CA HIS A 181 6.71 -21.29 1.36
C HIS A 181 6.07 -21.99 0.16
N GLU A 182 5.82 -23.29 0.29
CA GLU A 182 5.20 -24.10 -0.76
C GLU A 182 3.79 -23.61 -1.10
N THR A 183 3.04 -23.14 -0.09
CA THR A 183 1.72 -22.54 -0.29
C THR A 183 1.82 -21.22 -1.04
N ALA A 184 2.83 -20.39 -0.73
CA ALA A 184 3.07 -19.13 -1.43
C ALA A 184 3.44 -19.36 -2.90
N LEU A 185 4.33 -20.34 -3.18
CA LEU A 185 4.70 -20.71 -4.56
C LEU A 185 3.50 -21.25 -5.35
N ALA A 186 2.70 -22.11 -4.73
CA ALA A 186 1.49 -22.65 -5.36
C ALA A 186 0.48 -21.55 -5.68
N LEU A 187 0.25 -20.61 -4.76
CA LEU A 187 -0.65 -19.47 -4.98
C LEU A 187 -0.11 -18.51 -6.06
N GLN A 188 1.20 -18.29 -6.10
CA GLN A 188 1.86 -17.52 -7.16
C GLN A 188 1.69 -18.21 -8.54
N GLY A 189 1.88 -19.54 -8.60
CA GLY A 189 1.64 -20.31 -9.82
C GLY A 189 0.19 -20.23 -10.29
N ALA A 190 -0.76 -20.27 -9.35
CA ALA A 190 -2.17 -20.08 -9.61
C ALA A 190 -2.48 -18.69 -10.20
N ALA A 191 -1.87 -17.60 -9.68
CA ALA A 191 -1.99 -16.26 -10.27
C ALA A 191 -1.49 -16.19 -11.71
N ARG A 192 -0.36 -16.84 -12.00
CA ARG A 192 0.21 -16.91 -13.36
C ARG A 192 -0.77 -17.54 -14.34
N ARG A 193 -1.48 -18.60 -13.93
CA ARG A 193 -2.54 -19.23 -14.75
C ARG A 193 -3.73 -18.31 -15.01
N LEU A 194 -3.98 -17.32 -14.15
CA LEU A 194 -4.96 -16.26 -14.35
C LEU A 194 -4.41 -15.06 -15.16
N GLY A 195 -3.17 -15.15 -15.67
CA GLY A 195 -2.51 -14.06 -16.38
C GLY A 195 -2.12 -12.88 -15.50
N ILE A 196 -1.91 -13.14 -14.18
CA ILE A 196 -1.56 -12.12 -13.21
C ILE A 196 -0.16 -12.38 -12.64
N SER A 197 0.69 -11.34 -12.64
CA SER A 197 2.02 -11.37 -12.05
C SER A 197 1.95 -11.10 -10.54
N ALA A 198 2.06 -12.15 -9.73
CA ALA A 198 2.18 -12.07 -8.28
C ALA A 198 3.61 -12.42 -7.85
N LYS A 199 4.08 -11.87 -6.73
CA LYS A 199 5.42 -12.15 -6.19
C LYS A 199 5.30 -12.81 -4.82
N ALA A 200 5.87 -14.03 -4.69
CA ALA A 200 6.07 -14.66 -3.40
C ALA A 200 7.31 -14.05 -2.73
N ARG A 201 7.19 -13.70 -1.47
CA ARG A 201 8.28 -13.11 -0.68
C ARG A 201 8.20 -13.56 0.76
N GLN A 202 9.34 -13.80 1.35
CA GLN A 202 9.48 -13.93 2.79
C GLN A 202 9.72 -12.56 3.40
N LEU A 203 8.89 -12.15 4.35
CA LEU A 203 9.05 -10.92 5.10
C LEU A 203 9.07 -11.23 6.59
N ARG A 204 10.21 -11.04 7.23
CA ARG A 204 10.47 -11.49 8.62
C ARG A 204 10.25 -13.00 8.72
N SER A 205 9.26 -13.43 9.52
CA SER A 205 8.92 -14.86 9.74
C SER A 205 7.66 -15.30 8.99
N SER A 206 7.14 -14.51 8.04
CA SER A 206 5.92 -14.84 7.30
C SER A 206 6.14 -14.88 5.80
N GLU A 207 5.63 -15.93 5.16
CA GLU A 207 5.55 -16.04 3.72
C GLU A 207 4.36 -15.24 3.20
N ARG A 208 4.53 -14.52 2.09
CA ARG A 208 3.48 -13.65 1.53
C ARG A 208 3.48 -13.72 0.01
N VAL A 209 2.29 -13.62 -0.56
CA VAL A 209 2.10 -13.37 -1.99
C VAL A 209 1.55 -11.97 -2.15
N THR A 210 2.20 -11.14 -2.98
CA THR A 210 1.84 -9.73 -3.15
C THR A 210 1.67 -9.36 -4.62
N LEU A 211 0.64 -8.53 -4.88
CA LEU A 211 0.47 -7.76 -6.11
C LEU A 211 0.71 -6.29 -5.78
N ARG A 212 1.42 -5.59 -6.66
CA ARG A 212 1.74 -4.16 -6.50
C ARG A 212 1.26 -3.31 -7.66
N ASP A 213 1.05 -3.94 -8.80
CA ASP A 213 0.50 -3.29 -9.97
C ASP A 213 -0.99 -3.05 -9.78
N PRO A 214 -1.46 -1.80 -9.86
CA PRO A 214 -2.86 -1.44 -9.67
C PRO A 214 -3.82 -2.18 -10.61
N ASP A 215 -3.46 -2.32 -11.86
CA ASP A 215 -4.31 -2.97 -12.87
C ASP A 215 -4.40 -4.48 -12.61
N ALA A 216 -3.30 -5.08 -12.12
CA ALA A 216 -3.30 -6.48 -11.68
C ALA A 216 -4.16 -6.69 -10.42
N ILE A 217 -4.18 -5.72 -9.48
CA ILE A 217 -5.02 -5.77 -8.28
C ILE A 217 -6.49 -5.70 -8.68
N GLU A 218 -6.89 -4.74 -9.50
CA GLU A 218 -8.26 -4.61 -9.99
C GLU A 218 -8.72 -5.88 -10.70
N ARG A 219 -7.92 -6.38 -11.66
CA ARG A 219 -8.20 -7.63 -12.37
C ARG A 219 -8.33 -8.82 -11.42
N MET A 220 -7.49 -8.92 -10.39
CA MET A 220 -7.57 -10.00 -9.41
C MET A 220 -8.85 -9.93 -8.59
N LEU A 221 -9.27 -8.74 -8.15
CA LEU A 221 -10.54 -8.54 -7.44
C LEU A 221 -11.73 -9.00 -8.29
N ILE A 222 -11.76 -8.60 -9.57
CA ILE A 222 -12.81 -9.03 -10.53
C ILE A 222 -12.78 -10.55 -10.72
N LEU A 223 -11.61 -11.14 -10.90
CA LEU A 223 -11.44 -12.58 -11.10
C LEU A 223 -11.84 -13.39 -9.87
N MET A 224 -11.60 -12.88 -8.67
CA MET A 224 -12.09 -13.49 -7.43
C MET A 224 -13.59 -13.37 -7.26
N GLY A 225 -14.25 -12.41 -7.92
CA GLY A 225 -15.70 -12.19 -7.89
C GLY A 225 -16.14 -10.98 -7.06
N ALA A 226 -15.28 -9.95 -6.93
CA ALA A 226 -15.59 -8.68 -6.29
C ALA A 226 -15.51 -7.49 -7.30
N PRO A 227 -16.33 -7.46 -8.35
CA PRO A 227 -16.29 -6.41 -9.35
C PRO A 227 -16.77 -5.05 -8.84
N HIS A 228 -17.66 -5.00 -7.86
CA HIS A 228 -18.13 -3.76 -7.25
C HIS A 228 -17.00 -3.12 -6.43
N SER A 229 -16.43 -3.86 -5.52
CA SER A 229 -15.28 -3.40 -4.70
C SER A 229 -14.07 -3.04 -5.56
N ALA A 230 -13.83 -3.73 -6.67
CA ALA A 230 -12.77 -3.39 -7.62
C ALA A 230 -12.96 -1.99 -8.20
N ARG A 231 -14.16 -1.67 -8.68
CA ARG A 231 -14.50 -0.34 -9.22
C ARG A 231 -14.36 0.76 -8.17
N GLU A 232 -14.84 0.51 -6.97
CA GLU A 232 -14.74 1.46 -5.85
C GLU A 232 -13.27 1.72 -5.48
N TRP A 233 -12.45 0.69 -5.39
CA TRP A 233 -11.02 0.80 -5.11
C TRP A 233 -10.30 1.62 -6.18
N THR A 234 -10.56 1.35 -7.46
CA THR A 234 -9.97 2.06 -8.61
C THR A 234 -10.40 3.52 -8.63
N GLY A 235 -11.68 3.83 -8.40
CA GLY A 235 -12.18 5.20 -8.32
C GLY A 235 -11.53 6.00 -7.20
N LYS A 236 -11.51 5.46 -5.98
CA LYS A 236 -10.84 6.11 -4.83
C LYS A 236 -9.33 6.30 -5.05
N ARG A 237 -8.67 5.40 -5.78
CA ARG A 237 -7.26 5.50 -6.14
C ARG A 237 -7.01 6.68 -7.08
N SER A 238 -7.80 6.80 -8.15
CA SER A 238 -7.65 7.90 -9.13
C SER A 238 -7.84 9.27 -8.49
N ASP A 239 -8.83 9.42 -7.60
CA ASP A 239 -9.06 10.65 -6.84
C ASP A 239 -7.89 10.98 -5.90
N GLY A 240 -7.30 9.96 -5.28
CA GLY A 240 -6.13 10.10 -4.41
C GLY A 240 -4.88 10.53 -5.19
N GLU A 241 -4.65 9.97 -6.38
CA GLU A 241 -3.54 10.35 -7.26
C GLU A 241 -3.69 11.78 -7.80
N ALA A 242 -4.90 12.18 -8.19
CA ALA A 242 -5.20 13.54 -8.66
C ALA A 242 -4.92 14.57 -7.54
N ARG A 243 -5.41 14.32 -6.31
CA ARG A 243 -5.12 15.16 -5.14
C ARG A 243 -3.63 15.20 -4.79
N GLY A 244 -2.94 14.05 -4.87
CA GLY A 244 -1.50 13.98 -4.63
C GLY A 244 -0.68 14.75 -5.67
N LYS A 245 -1.09 14.78 -6.94
CA LYS A 245 -0.47 15.61 -7.98
C LYS A 245 -0.68 17.09 -7.71
N ALA A 246 -1.90 17.50 -7.39
CA ALA A 246 -2.23 18.90 -7.05
C ALA A 246 -1.42 19.39 -5.84
N ASN A 247 -1.35 18.62 -4.76
CA ASN A 247 -0.57 18.96 -3.58
C ASN A 247 0.95 19.08 -3.87
N ARG A 248 1.49 18.17 -4.71
CA ARG A 248 2.91 18.26 -5.10
C ARG A 248 3.20 19.52 -5.91
N LEU A 249 2.31 19.89 -6.85
CA LEU A 249 2.44 21.10 -7.64
C LEU A 249 2.39 22.34 -6.75
N ALA A 250 1.39 22.44 -5.86
CA ALA A 250 1.26 23.55 -4.91
C ALA A 250 2.50 23.70 -3.99
N ASN A 251 3.01 22.56 -3.46
CA ASN A 251 4.22 22.57 -2.63
C ASN A 251 5.47 22.97 -3.41
N PHE A 252 5.55 22.61 -4.70
CA PHE A 252 6.67 22.99 -5.56
C PHE A 252 6.63 24.50 -5.85
N ASP A 253 5.46 25.04 -6.14
CA ASP A 253 5.26 26.48 -6.40
C ASP A 253 5.55 27.31 -5.13
N ASP A 254 5.06 26.89 -3.96
CA ASP A 254 5.35 27.55 -2.68
C ASP A 254 6.85 27.51 -2.35
N ALA A 255 7.52 26.37 -2.54
CA ALA A 255 8.95 26.25 -2.33
C ALA A 255 9.78 27.13 -3.30
N ASN A 256 9.33 27.27 -4.55
CA ASN A 256 9.95 28.16 -5.53
C ASN A 256 9.75 29.62 -5.15
N MET A 257 8.54 30.00 -4.75
CA MET A 257 8.21 31.36 -4.30
C MET A 257 9.09 31.75 -3.09
N ARG A 258 9.17 30.90 -2.06
CA ARG A 258 10.01 31.14 -0.88
C ARG A 258 11.50 31.28 -1.23
N ARG A 259 12.02 30.44 -2.13
CA ARG A 259 13.42 30.56 -2.59
C ARG A 259 13.67 31.86 -3.35
N SER A 260 12.71 32.25 -4.21
CA SER A 260 12.79 33.50 -4.96
C SER A 260 12.76 34.74 -4.03
N ALA A 261 11.84 34.77 -3.06
CA ALA A 261 11.73 35.85 -2.08
C ALA A 261 13.01 35.95 -1.22
N LYS A 262 13.55 34.82 -0.74
CA LYS A 262 14.81 34.80 0.01
C LYS A 262 15.98 35.34 -0.82
N ALA A 263 16.10 34.90 -2.07
CA ALA A 263 17.16 35.39 -2.96
C ALA A 263 17.02 36.89 -3.27
N ALA A 264 15.78 37.38 -3.40
CA ALA A 264 15.50 38.81 -3.58
C ALA A 264 15.91 39.65 -2.35
N ALA A 265 15.55 39.19 -1.15
CA ALA A 265 15.94 39.85 0.10
C ALA A 265 17.47 39.88 0.30
N GLU A 266 18.16 38.76 0.05
CA GLU A 266 19.62 38.70 0.12
C GLU A 266 20.29 39.63 -0.92
N ALA A 267 19.72 39.72 -2.12
CA ALA A 267 20.21 40.63 -3.14
C ALA A 267 20.00 42.10 -2.76
N SER A 268 18.85 42.44 -2.16
CA SER A 268 18.56 43.80 -1.67
C SER A 268 19.52 44.22 -0.58
N GLU A 269 19.88 43.35 0.37
CA GLU A 269 20.85 43.63 1.41
C GLU A 269 22.26 43.88 0.84
N LYS A 270 22.67 43.05 -0.12
CA LYS A 270 23.96 43.25 -0.83
C LYS A 270 24.00 44.56 -1.60
N VAL A 271 22.91 44.92 -2.25
CA VAL A 271 22.77 46.19 -2.99
C VAL A 271 22.83 47.38 -2.04
N ARG A 272 22.17 47.32 -0.86
CA ARG A 272 22.24 48.36 0.15
C ARG A 272 23.66 48.62 0.58
N ARG A 273 24.40 47.55 0.91
CA ARG A 273 25.84 47.64 1.27
C ARG A 273 26.66 48.21 0.12
N ALA A 274 26.37 47.84 -1.12
CA ALA A 274 27.08 48.36 -2.27
C ALA A 274 26.89 49.90 -2.42
N PHE A 275 25.72 50.44 -2.14
CA PHE A 275 25.46 51.89 -2.09
C PHE A 275 26.20 52.57 -0.98
N GLU A 276 26.34 52.01 0.20
CA GLU A 276 27.14 52.51 1.32
C GLU A 276 28.62 52.58 0.96
N ILE A 277 29.14 51.61 0.22
CA ILE A 277 30.55 51.58 -0.19
C ILE A 277 30.89 52.56 -1.30
N LEU A 278 30.01 52.65 -2.31
CA LEU A 278 30.27 53.43 -3.54
C LEU A 278 29.82 54.87 -3.44
N GLY A 279 28.84 55.18 -2.58
CA GLY A 279 28.23 56.52 -2.50
C GLY A 279 27.63 56.93 -3.85
N ASP A 280 27.93 58.17 -4.27
CA ASP A 280 27.49 58.69 -5.57
C ASP A 280 28.43 58.35 -6.74
N ASP A 281 29.54 57.70 -6.49
CA ASP A 281 30.59 57.45 -7.47
C ASP A 281 30.35 56.09 -8.23
N MET A 282 29.17 56.00 -8.88
CA MET A 282 28.78 54.82 -9.65
C MET A 282 28.08 55.22 -10.94
N PRO A 283 28.17 54.41 -12.02
CA PRO A 283 27.47 54.61 -13.27
C PRO A 283 25.93 54.69 -13.10
N GLU A 284 25.28 55.63 -13.71
CA GLU A 284 23.84 55.88 -13.53
C GLU A 284 22.96 54.66 -13.83
N ASN A 285 23.28 53.91 -14.89
CA ASN A 285 22.59 52.67 -15.22
C ASN A 285 22.67 51.56 -14.15
N LEU A 286 23.72 51.53 -13.34
CA LEU A 286 23.85 50.65 -12.19
C LEU A 286 23.12 51.17 -10.97
N LYS A 287 23.14 52.50 -10.78
CA LYS A 287 22.43 53.22 -9.72
C LYS A 287 20.94 53.02 -9.81
N VAL A 288 20.35 53.17 -11.02
CA VAL A 288 18.93 52.91 -11.30
C VAL A 288 18.56 51.44 -11.00
N ALA A 289 19.36 50.48 -11.46
CA ALA A 289 19.06 49.07 -11.22
C ALA A 289 19.15 48.72 -9.71
N GLY A 290 20.08 49.36 -8.98
CA GLY A 290 20.21 49.18 -7.54
C GLY A 290 19.02 49.78 -6.77
N ARG A 291 18.59 51.02 -7.12
CA ARG A 291 17.38 51.64 -6.52
C ARG A 291 16.14 50.82 -6.74
N LEU A 292 15.87 50.36 -7.97
CA LEU A 292 14.73 49.47 -8.26
C LEU A 292 14.72 48.23 -7.37
N ARG A 293 15.89 47.63 -7.09
CA ARG A 293 15.99 46.46 -6.19
C ARG A 293 15.69 46.86 -4.74
N LEU A 294 16.11 48.02 -4.27
CA LEU A 294 15.87 48.47 -2.91
C LEU A 294 14.41 48.88 -2.69
N ASP A 295 13.80 49.57 -3.69
CA ASP A 295 12.40 50.01 -3.64
C ASP A 295 11.43 48.82 -3.75
N HIS A 296 11.82 47.76 -4.43
CA HIS A 296 11.04 46.55 -4.67
C HIS A 296 11.81 45.29 -4.19
N ALA A 297 12.05 45.23 -2.87
CA ALA A 297 12.92 44.22 -2.25
C ALA A 297 12.46 42.77 -2.51
N ASP A 298 11.15 42.53 -2.62
CA ASP A 298 10.58 41.18 -2.83
C ASP A 298 10.29 40.85 -4.30
N ALA A 299 10.44 41.84 -5.21
CA ALA A 299 10.15 41.66 -6.62
C ALA A 299 11.12 40.66 -7.29
N SER A 300 10.61 39.85 -8.20
CA SER A 300 11.43 39.01 -9.07
C SER A 300 12.28 39.86 -10.03
N LEU A 301 13.35 39.28 -10.58
CA LEU A 301 14.16 39.99 -11.59
C LEU A 301 13.38 40.32 -12.86
N GLU A 302 12.33 39.54 -13.17
CA GLU A 302 11.47 39.79 -14.31
C GLU A 302 10.56 41.01 -14.06
N GLU A 303 10.00 41.11 -12.87
CA GLU A 303 9.20 42.26 -12.43
C GLU A 303 10.05 43.54 -12.38
N LEU A 304 11.27 43.47 -11.84
CA LEU A 304 12.19 44.62 -11.85
C LEU A 304 12.54 45.07 -13.28
N GLY A 305 12.70 44.11 -14.21
CA GLY A 305 12.93 44.43 -15.62
C GLY A 305 11.77 45.19 -16.25
N ARG A 306 10.52 44.85 -15.87
CA ARG A 306 9.31 45.55 -16.32
C ARG A 306 9.15 46.95 -15.69
N LEU A 307 9.57 47.11 -14.44
CA LEU A 307 9.52 48.37 -13.71
C LEU A 307 10.64 49.37 -14.11
N ALA A 308 11.63 48.94 -14.85
CA ALA A 308 12.68 49.81 -15.37
C ALA A 308 12.17 50.73 -16.48
N GLU A 309 12.67 51.96 -16.52
CA GLU A 309 12.36 52.94 -17.57
C GLU A 309 13.61 53.24 -18.40
N PRO A 310 13.66 52.88 -19.71
CA PRO A 310 12.69 52.00 -20.40
C PRO A 310 12.74 50.54 -19.89
N PRO A 311 11.67 49.72 -20.06
CA PRO A 311 11.67 48.34 -19.66
C PRO A 311 12.82 47.52 -20.25
N ILE A 312 13.44 46.66 -19.46
CA ILE A 312 14.57 45.82 -19.85
C ILE A 312 14.33 44.36 -19.54
N THR A 313 15.11 43.47 -20.13
CA THR A 313 14.98 42.03 -19.91
C THR A 313 15.48 41.64 -18.51
N LYS A 314 14.98 40.51 -18.01
CA LYS A 314 15.44 39.84 -16.77
C LYS A 314 16.97 39.73 -16.71
N ASP A 315 17.59 39.34 -17.81
CA ASP A 315 19.06 39.17 -17.86
C ASP A 315 19.80 40.50 -17.84
N ALA A 316 19.21 41.55 -18.43
CA ALA A 316 19.80 42.89 -18.41
C ALA A 316 19.80 43.48 -16.99
N ILE A 317 18.68 43.39 -16.24
CA ILE A 317 18.61 43.86 -14.85
C ILE A 317 19.53 43.04 -13.94
N ALA A 318 19.56 41.71 -14.08
CA ALA A 318 20.47 40.85 -13.35
C ALA A 318 21.95 41.19 -13.61
N GLY A 319 22.31 41.46 -14.87
CA GLY A 319 23.64 41.87 -15.26
C GLY A 319 24.06 43.22 -14.68
N ARG A 320 23.14 44.20 -14.60
CA ARG A 320 23.41 45.51 -13.95
C ARG A 320 23.60 45.35 -12.46
N ILE A 321 22.74 44.63 -11.75
CA ILE A 321 22.89 44.37 -10.31
C ILE A 321 24.23 43.65 -10.03
N ARG A 322 24.58 42.63 -10.81
CA ARG A 322 25.86 41.91 -10.65
C ARG A 322 27.05 42.84 -10.81
N ARG A 323 27.05 43.71 -11.83
CA ARG A 323 28.13 44.68 -12.05
C ARG A 323 28.23 45.72 -10.91
N LEU A 324 27.13 46.17 -10.35
CA LEU A 324 27.06 47.02 -9.19
C LEU A 324 27.79 46.38 -7.99
N LEU A 325 27.46 45.13 -7.67
CA LEU A 325 28.08 44.40 -6.57
C LEU A 325 29.59 44.16 -6.80
N GLN A 326 29.98 43.83 -8.03
CA GLN A 326 31.40 43.66 -8.39
C GLN A 326 32.21 44.99 -8.26
N LEU A 327 31.57 46.13 -8.60
CA LEU A 327 32.20 47.44 -8.43
C LEU A 327 32.45 47.75 -6.94
N ALA A 328 31.44 47.49 -6.11
CA ALA A 328 31.55 47.67 -4.66
C ALA A 328 32.65 46.80 -4.05
N ASP A 329 32.73 45.53 -4.44
CA ASP A 329 33.77 44.59 -3.97
C ASP A 329 35.17 45.05 -4.36
N LYS A 330 35.35 45.60 -5.56
CA LYS A 330 36.67 46.16 -6.01
C LYS A 330 37.02 47.38 -5.21
N THR A 331 36.12 48.32 -4.97
CA THR A 331 36.35 49.54 -4.20
C THR A 331 36.67 49.20 -2.73
N GLU A 332 35.96 48.26 -2.12
CA GLU A 332 36.21 47.82 -0.76
C GLU A 332 37.62 47.20 -0.62
N LYS A 333 38.04 46.36 -1.58
CA LYS A 333 39.38 45.77 -1.60
C LYS A 333 40.47 46.82 -1.76
N ALA A 334 40.29 47.82 -2.64
CA ALA A 334 41.24 48.90 -2.83
C ALA A 334 41.42 49.75 -1.53
N ARG A 335 40.30 50.07 -0.83
CA ARG A 335 40.33 50.79 0.46
C ARG A 335 41.02 50.02 1.59
N ARG A 336 41.03 48.68 1.54
CA ARG A 336 41.75 47.84 2.54
C ARG A 336 43.24 47.70 2.26
N GLN A 337 43.69 48.03 1.06
CA GLN A 337 45.10 47.93 0.63
C GLN A 337 45.81 49.27 0.68
N SER A 338 45.09 50.36 0.88
CA SER A 338 45.58 51.73 1.11
C SER A 338 45.62 52.03 2.60
#